data_9d3935f83e4b2d094f082315ba547b30
#
_entry.id   9d3935f83e4b2d094f082315ba547b30
#
_cell.length_a   1.000
_cell.length_b   1.000
_cell.length_c   1.000
_cell.angle_alpha   90.00
_cell.angle_beta   90.00
_cell.angle_gamma   90.00
#
_symmetry.space_group_name_H-M   'P 1'
#
loop_
_entity.id
_entity.type
_entity.pdbx_description
1 polymer ?
#
loop_
_entity_poly.entity_id
_entity_poly.type
_entity_poly.pdbx_seq_one_letter_code
_entity_poly.pdbx_strand_id
1 'polypeptide(L)'
;FACDEIAEVLDKTGLSKEKKELISQIESQLSIIARQGRAFGIHLILATQRPSADIISGQIRSNMDCRICGRADSILSQIILDSTEAADQIPKDAQGRFITNTGVVFQSYLFDDSEVFFNDRQTGGVPNSESKDTGNNNP
;
A
#
# COMPACT_ATOMS: atom_id res chain seq x y z
N PHE A 1 -8.20 -0.66 -2.91
CA PHE A 1 -7.75 0.69 -2.49
C PHE A 1 -6.35 0.59 -1.93
N ALA A 2 -5.45 1.42 -2.42
CA ALA A 2 -4.09 1.54 -1.90
C ALA A 2 -3.84 3.00 -1.45
N CYS A 3 -3.16 3.16 -0.32
CA CYS A 3 -2.70 4.43 0.21
C CYS A 3 -1.24 4.28 0.65
N ASP A 4 -0.37 5.07 0.07
CA ASP A 4 1.08 5.00 0.27
C ASP A 4 1.53 5.58 1.61
N GLU A 5 0.88 6.66 2.07
CA GLU A 5 1.15 7.25 3.39
C GLU A 5 -0.17 7.53 4.12
N ILE A 6 -0.72 6.50 4.75
CA ILE A 6 -2.01 6.62 5.46
C ILE A 6 -1.92 7.51 6.69
N ALA A 7 -0.74 7.67 7.28
CA ALA A 7 -0.55 8.56 8.42
C ALA A 7 -0.84 10.03 8.07
N GLU A 8 -0.50 10.48 6.86
CA GLU A 8 -0.80 11.85 6.40
C GLU A 8 -2.32 12.07 6.24
N VAL A 9 -3.07 11.01 5.89
CA VAL A 9 -4.54 11.09 5.74
C VAL A 9 -5.24 11.14 7.09
N LEU A 10 -4.72 10.41 8.08
CA LEU A 10 -5.37 10.23 9.39
C LEU A 10 -4.83 11.16 10.48
N ASP A 11 -3.77 11.94 10.21
CA ASP A 11 -3.22 12.87 11.20
C ASP A 11 -4.21 14.01 11.51
N LYS A 12 -4.56 14.12 12.79
CA LYS A 12 -5.47 15.14 13.32
C LYS A 12 -4.74 16.32 13.96
N THR A 13 -3.41 16.35 13.92
CA THR A 13 -2.59 17.33 14.61
C THR A 13 -2.81 18.73 14.02
N GLY A 14 -3.07 19.71 14.87
CA GLY A 14 -3.24 21.11 14.46
C GLY A 14 -4.50 21.44 13.66
N LEU A 15 -5.41 20.47 13.43
CA LEU A 15 -6.60 20.67 12.64
C LEU A 15 -7.76 21.29 13.43
N SER A 16 -8.69 21.97 12.72
CA SER A 16 -9.94 22.44 13.27
C SER A 16 -10.85 21.28 13.69
N LYS A 17 -11.87 21.57 14.51
CA LYS A 17 -12.81 20.55 15.00
C LYS A 17 -13.53 19.85 13.84
N GLU A 18 -13.98 20.57 12.84
CA GLU A 18 -14.70 20.06 11.67
C GLU A 18 -13.82 19.09 10.86
N LYS A 19 -12.54 19.44 10.66
CA LYS A 19 -11.58 18.58 9.97
C LYS A 19 -11.26 17.32 10.76
N LYS A 20 -11.12 17.41 12.08
CA LYS A 20 -10.93 16.24 12.95
C LYS A 20 -12.12 15.28 12.88
N GLU A 21 -13.33 15.82 12.83
CA GLU A 21 -14.55 15.03 12.69
C GLU A 21 -14.59 14.29 11.34
N LEU A 22 -14.24 14.96 10.25
CA LEU A 22 -14.15 14.35 8.93
C LEU A 22 -13.14 13.19 8.91
N ILE A 23 -11.95 13.39 9.49
CA ILE A 23 -10.93 12.33 9.57
C ILE A 23 -11.42 11.16 10.42
N SER A 24 -12.15 11.43 11.52
CA SER A 24 -12.75 10.37 12.34
C SER A 24 -13.79 9.55 11.57
N GLN A 25 -14.56 10.19 10.68
CA GLN A 25 -15.47 9.48 9.78
C GLN A 25 -14.71 8.61 8.76
N ILE A 26 -13.63 9.12 8.15
CA ILE A 26 -12.77 8.36 7.24
C ILE A 26 -12.20 7.14 7.96
N GLU A 27 -11.66 7.31 9.16
CA GLU A 27 -11.11 6.23 9.98
C GLU A 27 -12.16 5.16 10.30
N SER A 28 -13.38 5.58 10.64
CA SER A 28 -14.52 4.68 10.87
C SER A 28 -14.86 3.87 9.61
N GLN A 29 -14.91 4.50 8.44
CA GLN A 29 -15.19 3.82 7.17
C GLN A 29 -14.06 2.84 6.80
N LEU A 30 -12.79 3.21 6.97
CA LEU A 30 -11.67 2.31 6.76
C LEU A 30 -11.74 1.08 7.68
N SER A 31 -12.11 1.27 8.94
CA SER A 31 -12.29 0.15 9.90
C SER A 31 -13.41 -0.79 9.47
N ILE A 32 -14.51 -0.28 8.92
CA ILE A 32 -15.61 -1.09 8.37
C ILE A 32 -15.13 -1.88 7.14
N ILE A 33 -14.42 -1.22 6.23
CA ILE A 33 -13.90 -1.86 5.01
C ILE A 33 -12.86 -2.94 5.38
N ALA A 34 -11.96 -2.66 6.31
CA ALA A 34 -10.97 -3.64 6.78
C ALA A 34 -11.65 -4.90 7.34
N ARG A 35 -12.75 -4.74 8.07
CA ARG A 35 -13.49 -5.86 8.69
C ARG A 35 -14.38 -6.62 7.69
N GLN A 36 -15.03 -5.93 6.77
CA GLN A 36 -16.09 -6.51 5.93
C GLN A 36 -15.72 -6.60 4.44
N GLY A 37 -14.74 -5.83 3.98
CA GLY A 37 -14.43 -5.67 2.56
C GLY A 37 -14.07 -6.98 1.87
N ARG A 38 -13.43 -7.92 2.58
CA ARG A 38 -13.06 -9.23 2.05
C ARG A 38 -14.24 -9.98 1.43
N ALA A 39 -15.42 -9.94 2.05
CA ALA A 39 -16.61 -10.59 1.56
C ALA A 39 -17.11 -10.03 0.21
N PHE A 40 -16.71 -8.80 -0.11
CA PHE A 40 -17.05 -8.06 -1.34
C PHE A 40 -15.88 -7.97 -2.32
N GLY A 41 -14.79 -8.69 -2.09
CA GLY A 41 -13.59 -8.62 -2.92
C GLY A 41 -12.81 -7.28 -2.81
N ILE A 42 -13.04 -6.52 -1.75
CA ILE A 42 -12.34 -5.24 -1.52
C ILE A 42 -11.07 -5.53 -0.71
N HIS A 43 -9.94 -5.09 -1.24
CA HIS A 43 -8.65 -5.17 -0.58
C HIS A 43 -8.15 -3.77 -0.22
N LEU A 44 -7.60 -3.64 1.01
CA LEU A 44 -6.92 -2.45 1.48
C LEU A 44 -5.41 -2.70 1.50
N ILE A 45 -4.64 -1.80 0.90
CA ILE A 45 -3.18 -1.72 1.03
C ILE A 45 -2.89 -0.38 1.67
N LEU A 46 -2.47 -0.39 2.92
CA LEU A 46 -2.16 0.80 3.70
C LEU A 46 -0.68 0.78 4.06
N ALA A 47 0.08 1.71 3.52
CA ALA A 47 1.48 1.88 3.85
C ALA A 47 1.70 3.15 4.66
N THR A 48 2.76 3.19 5.45
CA THR A 48 3.19 4.37 6.19
C THR A 48 4.65 4.24 6.63
N GLN A 49 5.34 5.35 6.64
CA GLN A 49 6.67 5.48 7.24
C GLN A 49 6.60 5.93 8.71
N ARG A 50 5.42 6.35 9.18
CA ARG A 50 5.19 6.88 10.54
C ARG A 50 4.07 6.12 11.25
N PRO A 51 4.24 4.83 11.51
CA PRO A 51 3.22 4.10 12.26
C PRO A 51 3.17 4.63 13.70
N SER A 52 2.06 5.23 14.06
CA SER A 52 1.78 5.69 15.41
C SER A 52 0.46 5.10 15.87
N ALA A 53 0.38 4.69 17.13
CA ALA A 53 -0.84 4.16 17.71
C ALA A 53 -1.98 5.19 17.74
N ASP A 54 -1.63 6.47 17.80
CA ASP A 54 -2.58 7.60 17.79
C ASP A 54 -3.13 7.91 16.39
N ILE A 55 -2.38 7.55 15.34
CA ILE A 55 -2.75 7.81 13.95
C ILE A 55 -3.49 6.61 13.37
N ILE A 56 -2.94 5.39 13.52
CA ILE A 56 -3.58 4.17 13.01
C ILE A 56 -4.22 3.44 14.18
N SER A 57 -5.53 3.53 14.29
CA SER A 57 -6.27 2.96 15.42
C SER A 57 -6.09 1.44 15.54
N GLY A 58 -6.19 0.93 16.76
CA GLY A 58 -6.15 -0.50 17.02
C GLY A 58 -7.24 -1.27 16.26
N GLN A 59 -8.38 -0.64 15.98
CA GLN A 59 -9.46 -1.25 15.20
C GLN A 59 -9.06 -1.51 13.74
N ILE A 60 -8.37 -0.58 13.10
CA ILE A 60 -7.85 -0.82 11.74
C ILE A 60 -6.81 -1.93 11.80
N ARG A 61 -5.81 -1.82 12.69
CA ARG A 61 -4.70 -2.78 12.78
C ARG A 61 -5.17 -4.22 13.07
N SER A 62 -6.13 -4.39 13.99
CA SER A 62 -6.65 -5.72 14.35
C SER A 62 -7.47 -6.40 13.24
N ASN A 63 -7.95 -5.65 12.25
CA ASN A 63 -8.67 -6.18 11.10
C ASN A 63 -7.79 -6.31 9.84
N MET A 64 -6.48 -6.01 9.94
CA MET A 64 -5.50 -6.23 8.87
C MET A 64 -4.81 -7.56 9.11
N ASP A 65 -5.25 -8.60 8.38
CA ASP A 65 -4.74 -9.97 8.54
C ASP A 65 -3.24 -10.09 8.18
N CYS A 66 -2.80 -9.37 7.16
CA CYS A 66 -1.40 -9.33 6.75
C CYS A 66 -0.80 -7.98 7.13
N ARG A 67 0.16 -7.99 8.05
CA ARG A 67 0.93 -6.82 8.44
C ARG A 67 2.40 -7.10 8.15
N ILE A 68 3.06 -6.14 7.53
CA ILE A 68 4.45 -6.24 7.10
C ILE A 68 5.21 -5.07 7.69
N CYS A 69 6.33 -5.34 8.33
CA CYS A 69 7.21 -4.33 8.86
C CYS A 69 8.61 -4.47 8.23
N GLY A 70 9.16 -3.37 7.78
CA GLY A 70 10.56 -3.26 7.46
C GLY A 70 11.38 -3.09 8.73
N ARG A 71 12.61 -2.62 8.57
CA ARG A 71 13.43 -2.27 9.71
C ARG A 71 12.77 -1.17 10.55
N ALA A 72 12.62 -1.42 11.83
CA ALA A 72 12.00 -0.53 12.80
C ALA A 72 12.73 -0.61 14.15
N ASP A 73 12.49 0.35 15.03
CA ASP A 73 12.80 0.19 16.44
C ASP A 73 11.75 -0.71 17.14
N SER A 74 12.00 -1.04 18.40
CA SER A 74 11.11 -1.93 19.16
C SER A 74 9.70 -1.36 19.34
N ILE A 75 9.54 -0.04 19.42
CA ILE A 75 8.24 0.62 19.60
C ILE A 75 7.43 0.51 18.30
N LEU A 76 8.03 0.86 17.18
CA LEU A 76 7.38 0.78 15.87
C LEU A 76 7.07 -0.67 15.48
N SER A 77 7.98 -1.60 15.77
CA SER A 77 7.75 -3.04 15.60
C SER A 77 6.52 -3.50 16.39
N GLN A 78 6.45 -3.13 17.68
CA GLN A 78 5.31 -3.45 18.54
C GLN A 78 3.99 -2.85 18.04
N ILE A 79 4.02 -1.64 17.47
CA ILE A 79 2.81 -1.01 16.91
C ILE A 79 2.30 -1.79 15.68
N ILE A 80 3.18 -2.23 14.80
CA ILE A 80 2.78 -2.87 13.54
C ILE A 80 2.54 -4.37 13.69
N LEU A 81 3.44 -5.06 14.39
CA LEU A 81 3.46 -6.54 14.44
C LEU A 81 2.87 -7.11 15.74
N ASP A 82 2.62 -6.28 16.75
CA ASP A 82 2.35 -6.68 18.14
C ASP A 82 3.55 -7.46 18.76
N SER A 83 4.74 -7.32 18.18
CA SER A 83 6.01 -7.93 18.65
C SER A 83 7.20 -7.04 18.35
N THR A 84 8.36 -7.31 18.97
CA THR A 84 9.61 -6.58 18.71
C THR A 84 10.44 -7.17 17.58
N GLU A 85 9.94 -8.19 16.89
CA GLU A 85 10.71 -9.02 15.97
C GLU A 85 11.34 -8.23 14.80
N ALA A 86 10.71 -7.16 14.31
CA ALA A 86 11.32 -6.34 13.26
C ALA A 86 12.59 -5.63 13.75
N ALA A 87 12.62 -5.20 15.01
CA ALA A 87 13.82 -4.60 15.61
C ALA A 87 14.92 -5.65 15.87
N ASP A 88 14.52 -6.85 16.24
CA ASP A 88 15.44 -7.91 16.67
C ASP A 88 16.03 -8.69 15.48
N GLN A 89 15.25 -8.93 14.42
CA GLN A 89 15.61 -9.83 13.33
C GLN A 89 16.06 -9.11 12.05
N ILE A 90 15.73 -7.81 11.87
CA ILE A 90 16.14 -7.07 10.68
C ILE A 90 17.37 -6.21 11.00
N PRO A 91 18.56 -6.53 10.41
CA PRO A 91 19.76 -5.74 10.60
C PRO A 91 19.63 -4.31 10.14
N LYS A 92 20.43 -3.42 10.73
CA LYS A 92 20.37 -1.96 10.47
C LYS A 92 20.64 -1.58 9.02
N ASP A 93 21.43 -2.34 8.33
CA ASP A 93 21.89 -2.17 6.96
C ASP A 93 21.15 -3.03 5.92
N ALA A 94 20.17 -3.83 6.38
CA ALA A 94 19.37 -4.68 5.48
C ALA A 94 18.30 -3.86 4.75
N GLN A 95 18.59 -3.49 3.51
CA GLN A 95 17.61 -2.86 2.62
C GLN A 95 16.68 -3.89 2.00
N GLY A 96 15.39 -3.56 1.89
CA GLY A 96 14.38 -4.43 1.27
C GLY A 96 14.08 -5.71 2.05
N ARG A 97 14.53 -5.82 3.30
CA ARG A 97 14.19 -6.93 4.18
C ARG A 97 13.00 -6.59 5.05
N PHE A 98 12.07 -7.50 5.12
CA PHE A 98 10.81 -7.33 5.83
C PHE A 98 10.46 -8.56 6.66
N ILE A 99 9.57 -8.36 7.63
CA ILE A 99 8.98 -9.44 8.44
C ILE A 99 7.46 -9.25 8.50
N THR A 100 6.73 -10.36 8.46
CA THR A 100 5.28 -10.38 8.62
C THR A 100 4.89 -10.51 10.09
N ASN A 101 3.63 -10.20 10.42
CA ASN A 101 3.07 -10.45 11.75
C ASN A 101 2.95 -11.95 12.12
N THR A 102 3.27 -12.85 11.19
CA THR A 102 3.38 -14.29 11.44
C THR A 102 4.82 -14.76 11.61
N GLY A 103 5.78 -13.82 11.70
CA GLY A 103 7.21 -14.11 11.92
C GLY A 103 7.98 -14.53 10.66
N VAL A 104 7.40 -14.43 9.47
CA VAL A 104 8.09 -14.79 8.23
C VAL A 104 8.97 -13.63 7.78
N VAL A 105 10.29 -13.83 7.79
CA VAL A 105 11.26 -12.89 7.25
C VAL A 105 11.46 -13.14 5.76
N PHE A 106 11.44 -12.09 4.95
CA PHE A 106 11.68 -12.20 3.51
C PHE A 106 12.46 -11.01 2.96
N GLN A 107 13.03 -11.20 1.77
CA GLN A 107 13.73 -10.17 1.01
C GLN A 107 12.86 -9.78 -0.19
N SER A 108 12.57 -8.48 -0.34
CA SER A 108 11.90 -7.98 -1.54
C SER A 108 12.85 -7.96 -2.73
N TYR A 109 12.29 -8.02 -3.93
CA TYR A 109 13.04 -7.74 -5.15
C TYR A 109 13.40 -6.25 -5.22
N LEU A 110 14.52 -5.94 -5.83
CA LEU A 110 14.83 -4.58 -6.23
C LEU A 110 13.94 -4.22 -7.42
N PHE A 111 13.19 -3.14 -7.26
CA PHE A 111 12.37 -2.61 -8.33
C PHE A 111 13.07 -1.40 -8.95
N ASP A 112 13.28 -1.43 -10.26
CA ASP A 112 13.84 -0.31 -11.00
C ASP A 112 12.72 0.38 -11.79
N ASP A 113 12.33 1.57 -11.34
CA ASP A 113 11.27 2.37 -11.97
C ASP A 113 11.60 2.71 -13.42
N SER A 114 12.88 2.78 -13.79
CA SER A 114 13.30 3.11 -15.15
C SER A 114 12.87 2.05 -16.17
N GLU A 115 12.84 0.78 -15.80
CA GLU A 115 12.41 -0.31 -16.68
C GLU A 115 10.90 -0.31 -16.96
N VAL A 116 10.09 0.11 -15.98
CA VAL A 116 8.62 0.10 -16.11
C VAL A 116 8.14 1.17 -17.07
N PHE A 117 8.70 2.36 -17.01
CA PHE A 117 8.32 3.47 -17.90
C PHE A 117 8.70 3.24 -19.37
N PHE A 118 9.70 2.39 -19.65
CA PHE A 118 10.07 2.05 -21.02
C PHE A 118 9.15 0.98 -21.64
N ASN A 119 8.64 0.04 -20.86
CA ASN A 119 7.78 -1.02 -21.37
C ASN A 119 6.36 -0.52 -21.72
N ASP A 120 5.79 0.41 -20.98
CA ASP A 120 4.47 1.00 -21.29
C ASP A 120 4.45 1.77 -22.62
N ARG A 121 5.58 2.32 -23.06
CA ARG A 121 5.66 3.00 -24.37
C ARG A 121 5.70 2.03 -25.56
N GLN A 122 6.05 0.76 -25.33
CA GLN A 122 6.11 -0.24 -26.41
C GLN A 122 4.78 -0.99 -26.59
N THR A 123 3.89 -1.01 -25.58
CA THR A 123 2.59 -1.68 -25.66
C THR A 123 1.45 -0.77 -26.15
N GLY A 124 1.70 0.53 -26.32
CA GLY A 124 0.72 1.53 -26.77
C GLY A 124 0.55 1.70 -28.28
N GLY A 125 1.14 0.84 -29.11
CA GLY A 125 0.96 0.83 -30.54
C GLY A 125 -0.33 0.14 -30.97
N VAL A 126 -1.43 0.88 -31.13
CA VAL A 126 -2.61 0.41 -31.86
C VAL A 126 -2.19 0.17 -33.32
N PRO A 127 -2.33 -1.03 -33.89
CA PRO A 127 -2.07 -1.23 -35.32
C PRO A 127 -3.13 -0.49 -36.12
N ASN A 128 -2.73 0.53 -36.86
CA ASN A 128 -3.55 1.14 -37.88
C ASN A 128 -3.92 0.08 -38.92
N SER A 129 -5.19 -0.27 -38.97
CA SER A 129 -5.76 -1.02 -40.10
C SER A 129 -5.85 -0.10 -41.32
N GLU A 130 -4.78 -0.06 -42.13
CA GLU A 130 -4.90 0.45 -43.48
C GLU A 130 -5.76 -0.49 -44.32
N SER A 131 -6.96 -0.06 -44.61
CA SER A 131 -7.81 -0.62 -45.66
C SER A 131 -7.15 -0.42 -47.02
N LYS A 132 -6.61 -1.49 -47.60
CA LYS A 132 -6.24 -1.50 -49.02
C LYS A 132 -7.49 -1.56 -49.86
N ASP A 133 -7.83 -0.43 -50.42
CA ASP A 133 -8.80 -0.30 -51.49
C ASP A 133 -8.14 -0.84 -52.78
N THR A 134 -8.55 -2.04 -53.21
CA THR A 134 -8.17 -2.59 -54.53
C THR A 134 -9.15 -2.10 -55.55
N GLY A 135 -8.84 -0.95 -56.17
CA GLY A 135 -9.52 -0.51 -57.39
C GLY A 135 -9.22 -1.46 -58.53
N ASN A 136 -10.24 -2.16 -58.96
CA ASN A 136 -10.27 -2.96 -60.16
C ASN A 136 -10.59 -2.07 -61.34
N ASN A 137 -9.68 -1.90 -62.28
CA ASN A 137 -9.94 -1.38 -63.60
C ASN A 137 -9.43 -2.36 -64.64
N ASN A 138 -10.35 -2.89 -65.40
CA ASN A 138 -10.12 -3.61 -66.64
C ASN A 138 -10.88 -2.89 -67.79
N PRO A 139 -10.38 -2.84 -68.92
CA PRO A 139 -11.07 -2.58 -70.17
C PRO A 139 -11.13 -3.52 -71.04
#